data_661bffb347ae59bc3cbacb368c194dde
#
_entry.id   661bffb347ae59bc3cbacb368c194dde
#
_cell.length_a   1.000
_cell.length_b   1.000
_cell.length_c   1.000
_cell.angle_alpha   90.00
_cell.angle_beta   90.00
_cell.angle_gamma   90.00
#
_symmetry.space_group_name_H-M   'P 1'
#
loop_
_entity.id
_entity.type
_entity.pdbx_description
1 polymer ?
#
loop_
_entity_poly.entity_id
_entity_poly.type
_entity_poly.pdbx_seq_one_letter_code
_entity_poly.pdbx_strand_id
1 'polypeptide(L)'
;MAVAQHEAPHDEARRDALPEAQREALDEDATPAGTHGSRQFEALVGRLSRQSVDKHFDAYADIDWDDPDLRIDPSDARWGLEEFDPIARSDWYRSQPPEVRSRIGLHRVAITMRSGWEFENVLQRGLLAFAFWLPNGRPEFRYAHHEVIEESQHTMMFQEFVNRTGMKVRGLPRRIKFVAEHFVVPLARWSPPLFFFFVLGGEDPIDHVQRRKLRAGIAHPLLERIIRIHVTEEARHLSFARHYLEKELPRLGRARRASLSIAVPLLLGVMVRLMLAPRPGFARANGIPASVVREARRSPEHRALLADSVAKIRRLCASTGLLNPTARCVWRAAGLWDDDREGARKAMGEDGDA
;
A
#
# COMPACT_ATOMS: atom_id res chain seq x y z
N MET A 1 -21.11 -33.74 -26.10
CA MET A 1 -21.79 -34.64 -25.14
C MET A 1 -21.64 -34.05 -23.76
N ALA A 2 -22.78 -33.81 -23.14
CA ALA A 2 -22.94 -33.10 -21.88
C ALA A 2 -22.33 -33.86 -20.71
N VAL A 3 -21.70 -33.14 -19.75
CA VAL A 3 -21.63 -33.57 -18.36
C VAL A 3 -22.41 -32.55 -17.56
N ALA A 4 -23.60 -32.98 -17.16
CA ALA A 4 -24.55 -32.24 -16.35
C ALA A 4 -24.15 -32.28 -14.86
N GLN A 5 -24.28 -31.13 -14.19
CA GLN A 5 -25.03 -30.87 -12.98
C GLN A 5 -25.40 -32.10 -12.11
N HIS A 6 -24.78 -32.18 -10.90
CA HIS A 6 -25.41 -32.77 -9.69
C HIS A 6 -24.60 -32.38 -8.45
N GLU A 7 -24.93 -31.26 -7.81
CA GLU A 7 -24.51 -30.93 -6.44
C GLU A 7 -25.50 -29.99 -5.76
N ALA A 8 -26.74 -30.39 -5.58
CA ALA A 8 -27.69 -29.66 -4.77
C ALA A 8 -28.45 -30.45 -3.66
N PRO A 9 -28.50 -31.79 -3.62
CA PRO A 9 -29.24 -32.46 -2.54
C PRO A 9 -28.39 -32.90 -1.33
N HIS A 10 -27.05 -32.79 -1.37
CA HIS A 10 -26.20 -33.30 -0.27
C HIS A 10 -26.05 -32.34 0.92
N ASP A 11 -26.22 -31.04 0.74
CA ASP A 11 -26.02 -30.06 1.81
C ASP A 11 -27.24 -29.91 2.72
N GLU A 12 -28.44 -30.00 2.18
CA GLU A 12 -29.67 -29.95 2.98
C GLU A 12 -29.83 -31.20 3.89
N ALA A 13 -29.53 -32.38 3.37
CA ALA A 13 -29.58 -33.62 4.14
C ALA A 13 -28.49 -33.67 5.24
N ARG A 14 -27.35 -33.03 5.05
CA ARG A 14 -26.33 -32.87 6.10
C ARG A 14 -26.73 -31.88 7.17
N ARG A 15 -27.43 -30.81 6.81
CA ARG A 15 -27.94 -29.81 7.73
C ARG A 15 -29.01 -30.40 8.68
N ASP A 16 -29.89 -31.25 8.14
CA ASP A 16 -30.95 -31.91 8.94
C ASP A 16 -30.42 -32.97 9.88
N ALA A 17 -29.21 -33.47 9.68
CA ALA A 17 -28.57 -34.44 10.56
C ALA A 17 -27.80 -33.82 11.74
N LEU A 18 -27.74 -32.50 11.84
CA LEU A 18 -27.04 -31.80 12.94
C LEU A 18 -27.98 -31.63 14.17
N PRO A 19 -27.44 -31.68 15.42
CA PRO A 19 -28.15 -31.31 16.61
C PRO A 19 -28.73 -29.90 16.57
N GLU A 20 -29.87 -29.66 17.16
CA GLU A 20 -30.62 -28.40 17.12
C GLU A 20 -29.77 -27.20 17.55
N ALA A 21 -28.94 -27.33 18.60
CA ALA A 21 -27.99 -26.30 19.04
C ALA A 21 -26.90 -25.95 17.99
N GLN A 22 -26.57 -26.90 17.11
CA GLN A 22 -25.62 -26.63 16.00
C GLN A 22 -26.34 -26.04 14.79
N ARG A 23 -27.63 -26.30 14.60
CA ARG A 23 -28.43 -25.60 13.58
C ARG A 23 -28.72 -24.16 14.00
N GLU A 24 -29.05 -23.91 15.26
CA GLU A 24 -29.22 -22.54 15.78
C GLU A 24 -27.93 -21.72 15.68
N ALA A 25 -26.77 -22.29 16.00
CA ALA A 25 -25.49 -21.60 15.82
C ALA A 25 -25.14 -21.31 14.36
N LEU A 26 -25.60 -22.14 13.41
CA LEU A 26 -25.48 -21.88 11.98
C LEU A 26 -26.47 -20.83 11.46
N ASP A 27 -27.63 -20.72 12.12
CA ASP A 27 -28.69 -19.75 11.80
C ASP A 27 -28.43 -18.38 12.47
N GLU A 28 -27.79 -18.33 13.64
CA GLU A 28 -27.30 -17.08 14.25
C GLU A 28 -26.17 -16.45 13.42
N ASP A 29 -25.35 -17.25 12.72
CA ASP A 29 -24.35 -16.78 11.75
C ASP A 29 -24.95 -16.47 10.36
N ALA A 30 -26.21 -16.82 10.12
CA ALA A 30 -26.96 -16.46 8.91
C ALA A 30 -27.32 -14.98 8.94
N THR A 31 -26.39 -14.12 8.58
CA THR A 31 -26.65 -12.70 8.27
C THR A 31 -27.83 -12.62 7.28
N PRO A 32 -28.84 -11.75 7.50
CA PRO A 32 -29.97 -11.62 6.60
C PRO A 32 -29.47 -11.42 5.17
N ALA A 33 -30.07 -12.10 4.22
CA ALA A 33 -29.72 -12.22 2.80
C ALA A 33 -29.00 -10.97 2.27
N GLY A 34 -27.69 -11.09 2.06
CA GLY A 34 -26.81 -9.97 1.78
C GLY A 34 -27.34 -9.12 0.63
N THR A 35 -27.29 -7.80 0.79
CA THR A 35 -27.53 -6.86 -0.29
C THR A 35 -26.65 -7.25 -1.50
N HIS A 36 -27.10 -6.93 -2.71
CA HIS A 36 -26.39 -7.26 -3.96
C HIS A 36 -24.87 -6.90 -3.86
N GLY A 37 -24.52 -5.75 -3.23
CA GLY A 37 -23.15 -5.34 -2.99
C GLY A 37 -22.35 -6.26 -2.05
N SER A 38 -22.98 -6.93 -1.08
CA SER A 38 -22.28 -7.89 -0.21
C SER A 38 -21.86 -9.13 -0.97
N ARG A 39 -22.74 -9.70 -1.83
CA ARG A 39 -22.42 -10.86 -2.68
C ARG A 39 -21.35 -10.56 -3.71
N GLN A 40 -21.35 -9.35 -4.30
CA GLN A 40 -20.30 -8.91 -5.22
C GLN A 40 -18.94 -8.82 -4.54
N PHE A 41 -18.90 -8.26 -3.32
CA PHE A 41 -17.68 -8.20 -2.53
C PHE A 41 -17.15 -9.58 -2.16
N GLU A 42 -18.02 -10.50 -1.71
CA GLU A 42 -17.64 -11.89 -1.39
C GLU A 42 -17.08 -12.63 -2.61
N ALA A 43 -17.71 -12.46 -3.77
CA ALA A 43 -17.22 -13.02 -5.03
C ALA A 43 -15.85 -12.43 -5.42
N LEU A 44 -15.64 -11.13 -5.21
CA LEU A 44 -14.35 -10.48 -5.42
C LEU A 44 -13.28 -11.08 -4.51
N VAL A 45 -13.53 -11.13 -3.20
CA VAL A 45 -12.57 -11.66 -2.20
C VAL A 45 -12.22 -13.13 -2.51
N GLY A 46 -13.21 -13.92 -2.94
CA GLY A 46 -12.99 -15.29 -3.40
C GLY A 46 -12.07 -15.36 -4.65
N ARG A 47 -12.21 -14.42 -5.59
CA ARG A 47 -11.29 -14.34 -6.76
C ARG A 47 -9.88 -13.93 -6.33
N LEU A 48 -9.74 -12.91 -5.48
CA LEU A 48 -8.44 -12.47 -4.97
C LEU A 48 -7.72 -13.61 -4.24
N SER A 49 -8.43 -14.36 -3.37
CA SER A 49 -7.87 -15.53 -2.69
C SER A 49 -7.40 -16.62 -3.66
N ARG A 50 -8.11 -16.86 -4.76
CA ARG A 50 -7.65 -17.81 -5.79
C ARG A 50 -6.40 -17.29 -6.50
N GLN A 51 -6.38 -16.00 -6.86
CA GLN A 51 -5.23 -15.38 -7.51
C GLN A 51 -3.96 -15.45 -6.64
N SER A 52 -4.09 -15.33 -5.30
CA SER A 52 -2.98 -15.51 -4.36
C SER A 52 -2.46 -16.95 -4.31
N VAL A 53 -3.33 -17.95 -4.56
CA VAL A 53 -2.89 -19.35 -4.70
C VAL A 53 -2.24 -19.61 -6.06
N ASP A 54 -2.86 -19.11 -7.14
CA ASP A 54 -2.41 -19.39 -8.50
C ASP A 54 -1.09 -18.67 -8.84
N LYS A 55 -0.86 -17.51 -8.24
CA LYS A 55 0.32 -16.68 -8.48
C LYS A 55 0.77 -15.96 -7.21
N HIS A 56 1.74 -16.51 -6.55
CA HIS A 56 2.49 -15.90 -5.44
C HIS A 56 3.99 -15.99 -5.74
N PHE A 57 4.77 -15.18 -5.05
CA PHE A 57 6.21 -15.16 -5.21
C PHE A 57 6.90 -15.49 -3.89
N ASP A 58 8.04 -16.20 -3.98
CA ASP A 58 8.94 -16.45 -2.87
C ASP A 58 10.18 -15.57 -3.00
N ALA A 59 10.56 -14.91 -1.90
CA ALA A 59 11.67 -13.97 -1.88
C ALA A 59 13.01 -14.56 -2.32
N TYR A 60 13.21 -15.88 -2.17
CA TYR A 60 14.45 -16.57 -2.45
C TYR A 60 14.36 -17.53 -3.64
N ALA A 61 13.18 -18.02 -3.99
CA ALA A 61 12.99 -18.87 -5.16
C ALA A 61 12.82 -18.05 -6.44
N ASP A 62 12.15 -16.89 -6.36
CA ASP A 62 11.85 -16.07 -7.53
C ASP A 62 12.88 -14.98 -7.84
N ILE A 63 13.85 -14.76 -6.94
CA ILE A 63 14.99 -13.87 -7.14
C ILE A 63 16.27 -14.69 -6.94
N ASP A 64 17.04 -14.88 -8.00
CA ASP A 64 18.38 -15.43 -7.90
C ASP A 64 19.35 -14.37 -7.37
N TRP A 65 19.46 -14.31 -6.05
CA TRP A 65 20.27 -13.32 -5.36
C TRP A 65 21.78 -13.42 -5.65
N ASP A 66 22.24 -14.54 -6.15
CA ASP A 66 23.65 -14.79 -6.46
C ASP A 66 23.98 -14.67 -7.94
N ASP A 67 22.98 -14.35 -8.78
CA ASP A 67 23.15 -14.03 -10.19
C ASP A 67 24.10 -12.83 -10.34
N PRO A 68 25.20 -12.95 -11.11
CA PRO A 68 26.13 -11.86 -11.37
C PRO A 68 25.48 -10.61 -11.96
N ASP A 69 24.43 -10.75 -12.80
CA ASP A 69 23.72 -9.64 -13.44
C ASP A 69 22.84 -8.87 -12.45
N LEU A 70 22.49 -9.48 -11.33
CA LEU A 70 21.71 -8.86 -10.23
C LEU A 70 22.60 -8.29 -9.13
N ARG A 71 23.94 -8.45 -9.24
CA ARG A 71 24.88 -7.96 -8.23
C ARG A 71 24.80 -6.46 -8.04
N ILE A 72 24.73 -6.01 -6.78
CA ILE A 72 24.72 -4.59 -6.44
C ILE A 72 26.15 -4.03 -6.51
N ASP A 73 26.41 -3.20 -7.52
CA ASP A 73 27.59 -2.34 -7.60
C ASP A 73 27.16 -0.90 -7.25
N PRO A 74 27.67 -0.30 -6.17
CA PRO A 74 27.29 1.07 -5.80
C PRO A 74 27.68 2.15 -6.82
N SER A 75 28.57 1.83 -7.76
CA SER A 75 29.00 2.76 -8.84
C SER A 75 28.12 2.69 -10.08
N ASP A 76 27.23 1.69 -10.18
CA ASP A 76 26.35 1.51 -11.34
C ASP A 76 25.42 2.72 -11.51
N ALA A 77 25.47 3.35 -12.67
CA ALA A 77 24.71 4.56 -12.98
C ALA A 77 23.18 4.36 -12.90
N ARG A 78 22.70 3.11 -13.04
CA ARG A 78 21.28 2.76 -12.93
C ARG A 78 20.71 2.97 -11.52
N TRP A 79 21.55 3.15 -10.51
CA TRP A 79 21.11 3.55 -9.17
C TRP A 79 20.84 5.04 -9.02
N GLY A 80 21.17 5.89 -9.97
CA GLY A 80 20.93 7.33 -9.88
C GLY A 80 19.48 7.67 -9.50
N LEU A 81 19.29 8.82 -8.86
CA LEU A 81 17.95 9.30 -8.56
C LEU A 81 17.19 9.60 -9.85
N GLU A 82 15.95 9.20 -9.91
CA GLU A 82 15.07 9.46 -11.05
C GLU A 82 14.70 10.95 -11.16
N GLU A 83 14.42 11.42 -12.36
CA GLU A 83 14.09 12.83 -12.64
C GLU A 83 12.87 13.35 -11.84
N PHE A 84 11.99 12.46 -11.39
CA PHE A 84 10.86 12.86 -10.55
C PHE A 84 11.23 13.01 -9.07
N ASP A 85 12.43 12.55 -8.62
CA ASP A 85 12.91 12.86 -7.28
C ASP A 85 13.34 14.34 -7.22
N PRO A 86 12.79 15.12 -6.27
CA PRO A 86 13.06 16.56 -6.22
C PRO A 86 14.54 16.89 -6.01
N ILE A 87 15.34 15.99 -5.40
CA ILE A 87 16.78 16.18 -5.22
C ILE A 87 17.51 16.01 -6.54
N ALA A 88 17.10 15.07 -7.40
CA ALA A 88 17.71 14.81 -8.70
C ALA A 88 17.73 16.07 -9.61
N ARG A 89 16.73 16.94 -9.45
CA ARG A 89 16.60 18.18 -10.23
C ARG A 89 17.47 19.33 -9.74
N SER A 90 18.08 19.22 -8.55
CA SER A 90 18.94 20.28 -8.03
C SER A 90 20.27 20.36 -8.78
N ASP A 91 20.78 21.58 -8.99
CA ASP A 91 22.10 21.78 -9.58
C ASP A 91 23.19 21.13 -8.74
N TRP A 92 23.01 21.10 -7.43
CA TRP A 92 23.93 20.39 -6.54
C TRP A 92 24.05 18.91 -6.89
N TYR A 93 22.94 18.19 -7.10
CA TYR A 93 22.97 16.75 -7.44
C TYR A 93 23.56 16.53 -8.85
N ARG A 94 23.17 17.36 -9.81
CA ARG A 94 23.65 17.28 -11.19
C ARG A 94 25.15 17.54 -11.32
N SER A 95 25.71 18.38 -10.46
CA SER A 95 27.15 18.67 -10.41
C SER A 95 27.99 17.59 -9.72
N GLN A 96 27.36 16.59 -9.08
CA GLN A 96 28.11 15.52 -8.44
C GLN A 96 28.67 14.53 -9.48
N PRO A 97 29.85 13.92 -9.21
CA PRO A 97 30.36 12.81 -9.99
C PRO A 97 29.36 11.67 -10.15
N PRO A 98 29.38 10.91 -11.27
CA PRO A 98 28.46 9.81 -11.51
C PRO A 98 28.38 8.79 -10.35
N GLU A 99 29.52 8.38 -9.78
CA GLU A 99 29.62 7.42 -8.69
C GLU A 99 28.98 7.94 -7.40
N VAL A 100 29.06 9.27 -7.17
CA VAL A 100 28.39 9.90 -6.01
C VAL A 100 26.88 9.91 -6.23
N ARG A 101 26.43 10.21 -7.44
CA ARG A 101 24.99 10.17 -7.78
C ARG A 101 24.41 8.78 -7.64
N SER A 102 25.10 7.75 -8.13
CA SER A 102 24.71 6.34 -8.01
C SER A 102 24.61 5.91 -6.55
N ARG A 103 25.62 6.23 -5.74
CA ARG A 103 25.62 5.92 -4.31
C ARG A 103 24.48 6.62 -3.56
N ILE A 104 24.17 7.86 -3.89
CA ILE A 104 23.03 8.60 -3.29
C ILE A 104 21.71 7.89 -3.63
N GLY A 105 21.53 7.52 -4.88
CA GLY A 105 20.31 6.84 -5.31
C GLY A 105 20.17 5.44 -4.72
N LEU A 106 21.25 4.63 -4.70
CA LEU A 106 21.24 3.33 -4.02
C LEU A 106 20.89 3.47 -2.54
N HIS A 107 21.46 4.46 -1.84
CA HIS A 107 21.12 4.74 -0.45
C HIS A 107 19.64 5.15 -0.28
N ARG A 108 19.08 5.90 -1.25
CA ARG A 108 17.65 6.24 -1.27
C ARG A 108 16.78 5.00 -1.38
N VAL A 109 17.11 4.08 -2.29
CA VAL A 109 16.42 2.80 -2.45
C VAL A 109 16.52 1.97 -1.17
N ALA A 110 17.73 1.82 -0.62
CA ALA A 110 17.95 1.05 0.62
C ALA A 110 17.13 1.59 1.82
N ILE A 111 17.01 2.92 1.96
CA ILE A 111 16.15 3.54 3.00
C ILE A 111 14.67 3.26 2.72
N THR A 112 14.25 3.28 1.45
CA THR A 112 12.86 2.95 1.07
C THR A 112 12.54 1.51 1.43
N MET A 113 13.37 0.54 1.01
CA MET A 113 13.22 -0.88 1.36
C MET A 113 13.25 -1.10 2.88
N ARG A 114 14.18 -0.42 3.59
CA ARG A 114 14.24 -0.48 5.06
C ARG A 114 12.96 0.00 5.73
N SER A 115 12.35 1.05 5.21
CA SER A 115 11.10 1.58 5.75
C SER A 115 9.90 0.75 5.33
N GLY A 116 9.95 0.19 4.12
CA GLY A 116 8.95 -0.73 3.58
C GLY A 116 8.77 -1.93 4.51
N TRP A 117 9.82 -2.73 4.76
CA TRP A 117 9.63 -3.90 5.61
C TRP A 117 9.14 -3.59 7.05
N GLU A 118 9.42 -2.38 7.57
CA GLU A 118 8.87 -1.96 8.87
C GLU A 118 7.39 -1.61 8.76
N PHE A 119 6.97 -1.06 7.63
CA PHE A 119 5.56 -0.81 7.32
C PHE A 119 4.80 -2.12 7.12
N GLU A 120 5.31 -3.05 6.28
CA GLU A 120 4.74 -4.38 6.07
C GLU A 120 4.53 -5.13 7.39
N ASN A 121 5.49 -5.03 8.30
CA ASN A 121 5.39 -5.67 9.60
C ASN A 121 4.22 -5.13 10.45
N VAL A 122 3.93 -3.82 10.36
CA VAL A 122 2.75 -3.21 11.02
C VAL A 122 1.47 -3.67 10.34
N LEU A 123 1.47 -3.71 9.01
CA LEU A 123 0.34 -4.15 8.19
C LEU A 123 -0.05 -5.59 8.50
N GLN A 124 0.90 -6.53 8.47
CA GLN A 124 0.69 -7.95 8.81
C GLN A 124 0.05 -8.13 10.19
N ARG A 125 0.57 -7.44 11.22
CA ARG A 125 0.01 -7.48 12.57
C ARG A 125 -1.43 -6.96 12.61
N GLY A 126 -1.71 -5.89 11.89
CA GLY A 126 -3.06 -5.34 11.76
C GLY A 126 -4.01 -6.28 11.04
N LEU A 127 -3.60 -6.90 9.94
CA LEU A 127 -4.40 -7.90 9.22
C LEU A 127 -4.73 -9.12 10.09
N LEU A 128 -3.75 -9.63 10.85
CA LEU A 128 -3.99 -10.72 11.79
C LEU A 128 -4.92 -10.29 12.94
N ALA A 129 -4.78 -9.05 13.45
CA ALA A 129 -5.70 -8.52 14.44
C ALA A 129 -7.12 -8.33 13.88
N PHE A 130 -7.27 -7.94 12.61
CA PHE A 130 -8.54 -7.87 11.90
C PHE A 130 -9.16 -9.26 11.73
N ALA A 131 -8.39 -10.22 11.19
CA ALA A 131 -8.85 -11.58 10.93
C ALA A 131 -9.31 -12.30 12.20
N PHE A 132 -8.64 -12.09 13.33
CA PHE A 132 -8.95 -12.73 14.61
C PHE A 132 -10.39 -12.50 15.09
N TRP A 133 -11.01 -11.38 14.72
CA TRP A 133 -12.36 -11.02 15.14
C TRP A 133 -13.42 -11.22 14.06
N LEU A 134 -13.04 -11.79 12.92
CA LEU A 134 -14.02 -12.11 11.88
C LEU A 134 -14.84 -13.33 12.29
N PRO A 135 -16.16 -13.31 12.06
CA PRO A 135 -17.00 -14.48 12.22
C PRO A 135 -16.54 -15.63 11.33
N ASN A 136 -16.82 -16.87 11.74
CA ASN A 136 -16.51 -18.03 10.94
C ASN A 136 -17.19 -17.96 9.56
N GLY A 137 -16.54 -18.50 8.52
CA GLY A 137 -17.09 -18.51 7.15
C GLY A 137 -16.92 -17.22 6.37
N ARG A 138 -16.39 -16.13 6.97
CA ARG A 138 -16.14 -14.88 6.25
C ARG A 138 -14.98 -15.03 5.26
N PRO A 139 -15.19 -14.72 3.97
CA PRO A 139 -14.14 -14.86 2.95
C PRO A 139 -12.95 -13.94 3.21
N GLU A 140 -13.15 -12.81 3.90
CA GLU A 140 -12.10 -11.88 4.32
C GLU A 140 -11.05 -12.55 5.20
N PHE A 141 -11.42 -13.57 6.02
CA PHE A 141 -10.49 -14.30 6.86
C PHE A 141 -9.39 -14.98 6.05
N ARG A 142 -9.80 -15.75 5.03
CA ARG A 142 -8.86 -16.46 4.15
C ARG A 142 -7.97 -15.47 3.40
N TYR A 143 -8.57 -14.41 2.85
CA TYR A 143 -7.84 -13.42 2.07
C TYR A 143 -6.80 -12.67 2.92
N ALA A 144 -7.17 -12.23 4.13
CA ALA A 144 -6.23 -11.56 5.04
C ALA A 144 -5.00 -12.44 5.35
N HIS A 145 -5.17 -13.77 5.45
CA HIS A 145 -4.03 -14.68 5.64
C HIS A 145 -3.18 -14.85 4.38
N HIS A 146 -3.76 -14.83 3.18
CA HIS A 146 -2.99 -14.78 1.94
C HIS A 146 -2.16 -13.51 1.85
N GLU A 147 -2.77 -12.36 2.12
CA GLU A 147 -2.08 -11.06 2.15
C GLU A 147 -0.93 -11.07 3.16
N VAL A 148 -1.11 -11.59 4.39
CA VAL A 148 -0.02 -11.72 5.38
C VAL A 148 1.14 -12.59 4.88
N ILE A 149 0.87 -13.66 4.12
CA ILE A 149 1.92 -14.52 3.53
C ILE A 149 2.71 -13.74 2.49
N GLU A 150 2.04 -13.04 1.58
CA GLU A 150 2.66 -12.23 0.53
C GLU A 150 3.48 -11.08 1.14
N GLU A 151 2.96 -10.38 2.14
CA GLU A 151 3.68 -9.33 2.87
C GLU A 151 4.90 -9.84 3.65
N SER A 152 4.86 -11.10 4.10
CA SER A 152 6.03 -11.72 4.71
C SER A 152 7.14 -11.94 3.70
N GLN A 153 6.81 -12.31 2.46
CA GLN A 153 7.75 -12.42 1.35
C GLN A 153 8.33 -11.05 0.96
N HIS A 154 7.50 -10.01 0.89
CA HIS A 154 7.97 -8.63 0.67
C HIS A 154 8.95 -8.18 1.75
N THR A 155 8.64 -8.43 3.01
CA THR A 155 9.51 -8.11 4.15
C THR A 155 10.89 -8.76 4.02
N MET A 156 10.94 -10.06 3.68
CA MET A 156 12.21 -10.80 3.48
C MET A 156 12.97 -10.27 2.26
N MET A 157 12.30 -10.05 1.15
CA MET A 157 12.87 -9.50 -0.09
C MET A 157 13.49 -8.12 0.13
N PHE A 158 12.80 -7.23 0.84
CA PHE A 158 13.33 -5.89 1.15
C PHE A 158 14.51 -5.95 2.12
N GLN A 159 14.48 -6.84 3.10
CA GLN A 159 15.59 -7.04 4.03
C GLN A 159 16.82 -7.57 3.30
N GLU A 160 16.67 -8.58 2.45
CA GLU A 160 17.79 -9.16 1.69
C GLU A 160 18.43 -8.11 0.77
N PHE A 161 17.62 -7.29 0.08
CA PHE A 161 18.16 -6.18 -0.71
C PHE A 161 19.03 -5.26 0.16
N VAL A 162 18.54 -4.83 1.32
CA VAL A 162 19.30 -3.94 2.21
C VAL A 162 20.59 -4.60 2.70
N ASN A 163 20.54 -5.89 3.06
CA ASN A 163 21.72 -6.65 3.49
C ASN A 163 22.80 -6.66 2.41
N ARG A 164 22.41 -6.90 1.15
CA ARG A 164 23.33 -6.96 0.01
C ARG A 164 23.92 -5.61 -0.40
N THR A 165 23.29 -4.49 -0.04
CA THR A 165 23.90 -3.17 -0.23
C THR A 165 25.12 -2.93 0.67
N GLY A 166 25.26 -3.64 1.78
CA GLY A 166 26.25 -3.36 2.83
C GLY A 166 26.08 -2.02 3.53
N MET A 167 25.03 -1.27 3.21
CA MET A 167 24.81 0.09 3.72
C MET A 167 24.16 0.08 5.11
N LYS A 168 24.62 0.95 6.00
CA LYS A 168 23.98 1.19 7.30
C LYS A 168 22.81 2.15 7.13
N VAL A 169 21.60 1.62 6.94
CA VAL A 169 20.39 2.42 6.79
C VAL A 169 19.53 2.42 8.05
N ARG A 170 18.95 3.58 8.34
CA ARG A 170 18.01 3.73 9.45
C ARG A 170 16.57 3.65 8.93
N GLY A 171 15.75 2.81 9.53
CA GLY A 171 14.33 2.72 9.25
C GLY A 171 13.52 3.85 9.89
N LEU A 172 12.27 3.55 10.24
CA LEU A 172 11.37 4.49 10.90
C LEU A 172 11.89 4.91 12.29
N PRO A 173 11.67 6.18 12.69
CA PRO A 173 12.01 6.63 14.05
C PRO A 173 11.31 5.80 15.12
N ARG A 174 11.99 5.57 16.26
CA ARG A 174 11.43 4.77 17.37
C ARG A 174 10.05 5.24 17.82
N ARG A 175 9.81 6.56 17.84
CA ARG A 175 8.50 7.14 18.19
C ARG A 175 7.40 6.72 17.20
N ILE A 176 7.73 6.67 15.91
CA ILE A 176 6.78 6.23 14.87
C ILE A 176 6.48 4.74 15.04
N LYS A 177 7.47 3.90 15.30
CA LYS A 177 7.28 2.47 15.60
C LYS A 177 6.38 2.26 16.81
N PHE A 178 6.60 3.01 17.88
CA PHE A 178 5.75 2.96 19.07
C PHE A 178 4.30 3.33 18.75
N VAL A 179 4.08 4.43 18.00
CA VAL A 179 2.73 4.82 17.56
C VAL A 179 2.11 3.75 16.67
N ALA A 180 2.87 3.19 15.73
CA ALA A 180 2.38 2.14 14.83
C ALA A 180 1.93 0.90 15.63
N GLU A 181 2.74 0.43 16.55
CA GLU A 181 2.46 -0.77 17.34
C GLU A 181 1.26 -0.59 18.29
N HIS A 182 1.19 0.56 18.98
CA HIS A 182 0.22 0.75 20.06
C HIS A 182 -1.07 1.43 19.63
N PHE A 183 -1.09 2.08 18.46
CA PHE A 183 -2.26 2.81 17.98
C PHE A 183 -2.73 2.33 16.61
N VAL A 184 -1.83 2.04 15.65
CA VAL A 184 -2.25 1.63 14.31
C VAL A 184 -2.72 0.19 14.29
N VAL A 185 -1.98 -0.76 14.88
CA VAL A 185 -2.37 -2.16 14.93
C VAL A 185 -3.74 -2.36 15.61
N PRO A 186 -4.05 -1.72 16.77
CA PRO A 186 -5.38 -1.81 17.36
C PRO A 186 -6.51 -1.21 16.51
N LEU A 187 -6.24 -0.29 15.57
CA LEU A 187 -7.27 0.24 14.67
C LEU A 187 -7.93 -0.87 13.84
N ALA A 188 -7.18 -1.91 13.50
CA ALA A 188 -7.70 -3.06 12.75
C ALA A 188 -8.94 -3.70 13.43
N ARG A 189 -9.03 -3.61 14.76
CA ARG A 189 -10.18 -4.07 15.53
C ARG A 189 -11.22 -2.97 15.77
N TRP A 190 -10.77 -1.78 16.20
CA TRP A 190 -11.71 -0.75 16.71
C TRP A 190 -12.26 0.18 15.63
N SER A 191 -11.49 0.34 14.55
CA SER A 191 -11.88 1.13 13.40
C SER A 191 -11.27 0.54 12.11
N PRO A 192 -11.71 -0.66 11.69
CA PRO A 192 -11.18 -1.31 10.49
C PRO A 192 -11.14 -0.38 9.27
N PRO A 193 -12.14 0.50 9.01
CA PRO A 193 -12.04 1.42 7.89
C PRO A 193 -10.84 2.39 7.99
N LEU A 194 -10.49 2.89 9.19
CA LEU A 194 -9.31 3.74 9.34
C LEU A 194 -8.02 2.94 9.18
N PHE A 195 -8.00 1.67 9.62
CA PHE A 195 -6.88 0.77 9.37
C PHE A 195 -6.67 0.51 7.87
N PHE A 196 -7.74 0.24 7.11
CA PHE A 196 -7.60 0.07 5.66
C PHE A 196 -7.24 1.36 4.91
N PHE A 197 -7.59 2.53 5.44
CA PHE A 197 -7.02 3.79 4.94
C PHE A 197 -5.51 3.91 5.27
N PHE A 198 -5.05 3.38 6.40
CA PHE A 198 -3.62 3.28 6.68
C PHE A 198 -2.93 2.33 5.68
N VAL A 199 -3.50 1.16 5.39
CA VAL A 199 -3.00 0.24 4.35
C VAL A 199 -2.87 0.97 3.02
N LEU A 200 -3.95 1.55 2.49
CA LEU A 200 -3.92 2.31 1.24
C LEU A 200 -2.92 3.47 1.28
N GLY A 201 -2.78 4.14 2.43
CA GLY A 201 -1.85 5.25 2.63
C GLY A 201 -0.38 4.86 2.61
N GLY A 202 -0.07 3.58 2.84
CA GLY A 202 1.25 3.00 2.70
C GLY A 202 1.52 2.50 1.28
N GLU A 203 0.59 1.73 0.72
CA GLU A 203 0.78 1.02 -0.53
C GLU A 203 0.55 1.89 -1.77
N ASP A 204 -0.54 2.65 -1.87
CA ASP A 204 -0.83 3.47 -3.06
C ASP A 204 0.30 4.45 -3.43
N PRO A 205 0.94 5.19 -2.49
CA PRO A 205 2.06 6.06 -2.80
C PRO A 205 3.31 5.32 -3.30
N ILE A 206 3.57 4.15 -2.77
CA ILE A 206 4.71 3.31 -3.19
C ILE A 206 4.43 2.69 -4.56
N ASP A 207 3.25 2.11 -4.77
CA ASP A 207 2.81 1.59 -6.08
C ASP A 207 2.91 2.69 -7.17
N HIS A 208 2.47 3.92 -6.85
CA HIS A 208 2.58 5.05 -7.78
C HIS A 208 4.04 5.33 -8.18
N VAL A 209 4.96 5.37 -7.23
CA VAL A 209 6.39 5.62 -7.49
C VAL A 209 7.02 4.44 -8.22
N GLN A 210 6.74 3.22 -7.82
CA GLN A 210 7.26 2.00 -8.43
C GLN A 210 6.82 1.85 -9.88
N ARG A 211 5.54 2.08 -10.20
CA ARG A 211 5.05 2.08 -11.59
C ARG A 211 5.69 3.17 -12.44
N ARG A 212 6.00 4.33 -11.87
CA ARG A 212 6.77 5.36 -12.60
C ARG A 212 8.18 4.91 -12.92
N LYS A 213 8.87 4.23 -11.98
CA LYS A 213 10.19 3.65 -12.21
C LYS A 213 10.18 2.59 -13.31
N LEU A 214 9.22 1.68 -13.28
CA LEU A 214 9.07 0.66 -14.33
C LEU A 214 8.82 1.26 -15.70
N ARG A 215 8.01 2.31 -15.79
CA ARG A 215 7.77 3.01 -17.07
C ARG A 215 8.99 3.76 -17.60
N ALA A 216 9.87 4.24 -16.72
CA ALA A 216 11.10 4.90 -17.11
C ALA A 216 12.16 3.94 -17.69
N GLY A 217 12.10 2.63 -17.37
CA GLY A 217 12.92 1.59 -17.98
C GLY A 217 14.43 1.65 -17.69
N ILE A 218 14.86 2.41 -16.68
CA ILE A 218 16.27 2.67 -16.35
C ILE A 218 16.70 2.09 -14.99
N ALA A 219 15.86 1.29 -14.37
CA ALA A 219 16.18 0.70 -13.07
C ALA A 219 17.22 -0.43 -13.20
N HIS A 220 18.02 -0.63 -12.13
CA HIS A 220 18.89 -1.80 -12.01
C HIS A 220 18.04 -3.10 -12.05
N PRO A 221 18.48 -4.18 -12.75
CA PRO A 221 17.68 -5.38 -12.96
C PRO A 221 17.13 -6.00 -11.65
N LEU A 222 17.93 -6.05 -10.60
CA LEU A 222 17.47 -6.50 -9.28
C LEU A 222 16.32 -5.64 -8.75
N LEU A 223 16.46 -4.31 -8.82
CA LEU A 223 15.40 -3.40 -8.37
C LEU A 223 14.14 -3.55 -9.22
N GLU A 224 14.30 -3.68 -10.53
CA GLU A 224 13.18 -3.92 -11.45
C GLU A 224 12.46 -5.23 -11.10
N ARG A 225 13.20 -6.32 -10.84
CA ARG A 225 12.60 -7.61 -10.43
C ARG A 225 11.81 -7.49 -9.13
N ILE A 226 12.39 -6.86 -8.11
CA ILE A 226 11.73 -6.60 -6.82
C ILE A 226 10.45 -5.81 -7.01
N ILE A 227 10.51 -4.70 -7.77
CA ILE A 227 9.34 -3.85 -8.03
C ILE A 227 8.26 -4.60 -8.80
N ARG A 228 8.60 -5.43 -9.79
CA ARG A 228 7.62 -6.21 -10.56
C ARG A 228 6.89 -7.22 -9.69
N ILE A 229 7.58 -7.90 -8.78
CA ILE A 229 6.96 -8.80 -7.81
C ILE A 229 5.99 -8.01 -6.94
N HIS A 230 6.47 -6.99 -6.25
CA HIS A 230 5.70 -6.16 -5.33
C HIS A 230 4.44 -5.59 -6.00
N VAL A 231 4.57 -4.86 -7.11
CA VAL A 231 3.43 -4.25 -7.83
C VAL A 231 2.40 -5.30 -8.29
N THR A 232 2.83 -6.52 -8.60
CA THR A 232 1.93 -7.59 -9.03
C THR A 232 1.05 -8.06 -7.88
N GLU A 233 1.62 -8.24 -6.70
CA GLU A 233 0.88 -8.70 -5.51
C GLU A 233 0.08 -7.56 -4.89
N GLU A 234 0.65 -6.35 -4.81
CA GLU A 234 -0.04 -5.15 -4.33
C GLU A 234 -1.33 -4.81 -5.08
N ALA A 235 -1.44 -5.16 -6.34
CA ALA A 235 -2.68 -4.97 -7.08
C ALA A 235 -3.88 -5.68 -6.40
N ARG A 236 -3.66 -6.84 -5.76
CA ARG A 236 -4.67 -7.58 -5.01
C ARG A 236 -4.98 -6.91 -3.66
N HIS A 237 -3.93 -6.54 -2.91
CA HIS A 237 -4.04 -5.89 -1.61
C HIS A 237 -4.80 -4.57 -1.70
N LEU A 238 -4.41 -3.72 -2.64
CA LEU A 238 -5.09 -2.45 -2.93
C LEU A 238 -6.54 -2.65 -3.38
N SER A 239 -6.81 -3.70 -4.19
CA SER A 239 -8.18 -4.03 -4.61
C SER A 239 -9.04 -4.43 -3.41
N PHE A 240 -8.55 -5.32 -2.55
CA PHE A 240 -9.26 -5.73 -1.34
C PHE A 240 -9.56 -4.54 -0.43
N ALA A 241 -8.55 -3.75 -0.08
CA ALA A 241 -8.70 -2.61 0.81
C ALA A 241 -9.73 -1.58 0.29
N ARG A 242 -9.72 -1.26 -1.02
CA ARG A 242 -10.68 -0.33 -1.63
C ARG A 242 -12.10 -0.86 -1.57
N HIS A 243 -12.34 -2.09 -2.02
CA HIS A 243 -13.68 -2.65 -2.03
C HIS A 243 -14.23 -2.91 -0.61
N TYR A 244 -13.34 -3.23 0.33
CA TYR A 244 -13.71 -3.29 1.74
C TYR A 244 -14.22 -1.92 2.22
N LEU A 245 -13.52 -0.85 1.93
CA LEU A 245 -13.92 0.52 2.27
C LEU A 245 -15.21 0.93 1.55
N GLU A 246 -15.37 0.64 0.28
CA GLU A 246 -16.59 0.90 -0.49
C GLU A 246 -17.80 0.20 0.13
N LYS A 247 -17.63 -1.03 0.62
CA LYS A 247 -18.67 -1.80 1.30
C LYS A 247 -19.01 -1.23 2.68
N GLU A 248 -18.00 -0.87 3.49
CA GLU A 248 -18.19 -0.55 4.90
C GLU A 248 -18.50 0.93 5.16
N LEU A 249 -17.93 1.87 4.38
CA LEU A 249 -18.13 3.31 4.62
C LEU A 249 -19.60 3.76 4.54
N PRO A 250 -20.43 3.30 3.59
CA PRO A 250 -21.86 3.67 3.57
C PRO A 250 -22.64 3.20 4.79
N ARG A 251 -22.20 2.14 5.46
CA ARG A 251 -22.83 1.56 6.65
C ARG A 251 -22.54 2.34 7.94
N LEU A 252 -21.52 3.21 7.91
CA LEU A 252 -21.13 3.98 9.09
C LEU A 252 -22.13 5.10 9.38
N GLY A 253 -22.42 5.33 10.67
CA GLY A 253 -23.20 6.47 11.12
C GLY A 253 -22.51 7.81 10.81
N ARG A 254 -23.32 8.90 10.75
CA ARG A 254 -22.88 10.25 10.37
C ARG A 254 -21.67 10.75 11.16
N ALA A 255 -21.62 10.54 12.48
CA ALA A 255 -20.50 10.97 13.33
C ALA A 255 -19.18 10.27 12.96
N ARG A 256 -19.19 8.95 12.76
CA ARG A 256 -17.99 8.19 12.33
C ARG A 256 -17.50 8.63 10.95
N ARG A 257 -18.43 8.85 10.01
CA ARG A 257 -18.09 9.36 8.67
C ARG A 257 -17.46 10.75 8.75
N ALA A 258 -18.02 11.66 9.56
CA ALA A 258 -17.45 12.98 9.79
C ALA A 258 -16.04 12.90 10.40
N SER A 259 -15.81 12.04 11.37
CA SER A 259 -14.48 11.81 11.95
C SER A 259 -13.48 11.29 10.92
N LEU A 260 -13.85 10.29 10.11
CA LEU A 260 -12.99 9.74 9.06
C LEU A 260 -12.68 10.78 7.97
N SER A 261 -13.63 11.63 7.61
CA SER A 261 -13.42 12.67 6.59
C SER A 261 -12.29 13.65 6.95
N ILE A 262 -11.98 13.80 8.25
CA ILE A 262 -10.88 14.62 8.76
C ILE A 262 -9.64 13.77 9.05
N ALA A 263 -9.81 12.62 9.70
CA ALA A 263 -8.71 11.75 10.11
C ALA A 263 -7.90 11.20 8.92
N VAL A 264 -8.58 10.82 7.83
CA VAL A 264 -7.94 10.25 6.64
C VAL A 264 -6.92 11.19 6.01
N PRO A 265 -7.24 12.44 5.59
CA PRO A 265 -6.24 13.32 4.99
C PRO A 265 -5.09 13.68 5.95
N LEU A 266 -5.32 13.75 7.26
CA LEU A 266 -4.26 13.97 8.24
C LEU A 266 -3.32 12.77 8.31
N LEU A 267 -3.85 11.56 8.40
CA LEU A 267 -3.09 10.31 8.38
C LEU A 267 -2.24 10.22 7.12
N LEU A 268 -2.85 10.37 5.95
CA LEU A 268 -2.17 10.32 4.66
C LEU A 268 -1.09 11.40 4.53
N GLY A 269 -1.36 12.61 5.01
CA GLY A 269 -0.39 13.71 5.00
C GLY A 269 0.87 13.42 5.79
N VAL A 270 0.75 12.67 6.90
CA VAL A 270 1.90 12.19 7.66
C VAL A 270 2.61 11.07 6.92
N MET A 271 1.86 10.08 6.42
CA MET A 271 2.41 8.87 5.79
C MET A 271 3.19 9.19 4.53
N VAL A 272 2.62 9.93 3.57
CA VAL A 272 3.32 10.23 2.32
C VAL A 272 4.59 11.05 2.55
N ARG A 273 4.61 11.95 3.55
CA ARG A 273 5.82 12.69 3.90
C ARG A 273 6.90 11.81 4.54
N LEU A 274 6.49 10.86 5.37
CA LEU A 274 7.43 9.88 5.95
C LEU A 274 8.06 8.99 4.86
N MET A 275 7.32 8.68 3.81
CA MET A 275 7.74 7.75 2.76
C MET A 275 8.48 8.45 1.62
N LEU A 276 7.94 9.56 1.13
CA LEU A 276 8.40 10.19 -0.12
C LEU A 276 9.30 11.42 0.10
N ALA A 277 9.20 12.12 1.24
CA ALA A 277 10.02 13.31 1.46
C ALA A 277 11.48 12.95 1.82
N PRO A 278 12.46 13.73 1.33
CA PRO A 278 13.85 13.56 1.72
C PRO A 278 14.03 13.73 3.22
N ARG A 279 14.60 12.72 3.90
CA ARG A 279 14.80 12.75 5.37
C ARG A 279 16.10 13.47 5.72
N PRO A 280 16.16 14.21 6.85
CA PRO A 280 17.40 14.88 7.28
C PRO A 280 18.57 13.91 7.50
N GLY A 281 18.28 12.68 7.96
CA GLY A 281 19.30 11.63 8.15
C GLY A 281 19.93 11.19 6.82
N PHE A 282 19.12 11.01 5.80
CA PHE A 282 19.55 10.72 4.43
C PHE A 282 20.44 11.85 3.89
N ALA A 283 19.98 13.07 4.02
CA ALA A 283 20.73 14.24 3.54
C ALA A 283 22.11 14.34 4.19
N ARG A 284 22.19 14.24 5.53
CA ARG A 284 23.47 14.28 6.26
C ARG A 284 24.41 13.14 5.87
N ALA A 285 23.89 11.93 5.72
CA ALA A 285 24.70 10.77 5.35
C ALA A 285 25.33 10.87 3.95
N ASN A 286 24.72 11.67 3.07
CA ASN A 286 25.17 11.86 1.68
C ASN A 286 25.76 13.26 1.42
N GLY A 287 26.01 14.08 2.45
CA GLY A 287 26.55 15.42 2.27
C GLY A 287 25.64 16.39 1.53
N ILE A 288 24.31 16.10 1.46
CA ILE A 288 23.35 16.97 0.78
C ILE A 288 23.11 18.24 1.62
N PRO A 289 23.35 19.44 1.06
CA PRO A 289 23.12 20.68 1.80
C PRO A 289 21.67 20.84 2.28
N ALA A 290 21.48 21.40 3.46
CA ALA A 290 20.14 21.63 4.00
C ALA A 290 19.30 22.60 3.15
N SER A 291 19.94 23.51 2.40
CA SER A 291 19.29 24.37 1.38
C SER A 291 18.64 23.55 0.29
N VAL A 292 19.37 22.59 -0.29
CA VAL A 292 18.90 21.69 -1.34
C VAL A 292 17.67 20.87 -0.86
N VAL A 293 17.75 20.30 0.35
CA VAL A 293 16.62 19.56 0.93
C VAL A 293 15.39 20.46 1.11
N ARG A 294 15.60 21.68 1.58
CA ARG A 294 14.51 22.65 1.81
C ARG A 294 13.86 23.08 0.49
N GLU A 295 14.66 23.33 -0.54
CA GLU A 295 14.20 23.65 -1.88
C GLU A 295 13.42 22.47 -2.48
N ALA A 296 14.00 21.26 -2.48
CA ALA A 296 13.36 20.05 -2.96
C ALA A 296 12.00 19.82 -2.31
N ARG A 297 11.86 20.02 -0.98
CA ARG A 297 10.57 19.87 -0.28
C ARG A 297 9.54 20.94 -0.63
N ARG A 298 9.97 22.11 -1.09
CA ARG A 298 9.09 23.22 -1.46
C ARG A 298 8.78 23.25 -2.95
N SER A 299 9.46 22.43 -3.74
CA SER A 299 9.29 22.42 -5.20
C SER A 299 7.85 22.07 -5.61
N PRO A 300 7.36 22.63 -6.71
CA PRO A 300 6.05 22.25 -7.27
C PRO A 300 5.97 20.75 -7.57
N GLU A 301 7.06 20.16 -8.05
CA GLU A 301 7.14 18.75 -8.40
C GLU A 301 6.98 17.84 -7.18
N HIS A 302 7.58 18.21 -6.04
CA HIS A 302 7.39 17.47 -4.80
C HIS A 302 5.93 17.53 -4.33
N ARG A 303 5.32 18.72 -4.36
CA ARG A 303 3.89 18.85 -4.03
C ARG A 303 3.01 18.02 -4.95
N ALA A 304 3.31 18.07 -6.24
CA ALA A 304 2.64 17.26 -7.24
C ALA A 304 2.78 15.76 -6.96
N LEU A 305 3.99 15.29 -6.68
CA LEU A 305 4.24 13.89 -6.33
C LEU A 305 3.40 13.44 -5.13
N LEU A 306 3.34 14.25 -4.07
CA LEU A 306 2.52 13.92 -2.89
C LEU A 306 1.02 13.89 -3.22
N ALA A 307 0.51 14.86 -3.96
CA ALA A 307 -0.91 14.93 -4.33
C ALA A 307 -1.34 13.81 -5.29
N ASP A 308 -0.48 13.48 -6.27
CA ASP A 308 -0.73 12.44 -7.26
C ASP A 308 -0.67 11.04 -6.63
N SER A 309 0.24 10.81 -5.70
CA SER A 309 0.41 9.51 -5.04
C SER A 309 -0.80 9.05 -4.23
N VAL A 310 -1.68 9.96 -3.81
CA VAL A 310 -2.92 9.66 -3.08
C VAL A 310 -4.19 9.94 -3.89
N ALA A 311 -4.07 10.17 -5.19
CA ALA A 311 -5.21 10.54 -6.03
C ALA A 311 -6.31 9.46 -6.05
N LYS A 312 -5.93 8.18 -6.05
CA LYS A 312 -6.87 7.05 -6.01
C LYS A 312 -7.65 7.04 -4.69
N ILE A 313 -6.98 7.26 -3.56
CA ILE A 313 -7.63 7.35 -2.24
C ILE A 313 -8.58 8.54 -2.18
N ARG A 314 -8.19 9.67 -2.76
CA ARG A 314 -9.05 10.87 -2.82
C ARG A 314 -10.32 10.61 -3.64
N ARG A 315 -10.22 9.90 -4.78
CA ARG A 315 -11.39 9.46 -5.55
C ARG A 315 -12.31 8.53 -4.75
N LEU A 316 -11.73 7.57 -4.04
CA LEU A 316 -12.48 6.68 -3.13
C LEU A 316 -13.23 7.51 -2.06
N CYS A 317 -12.58 8.51 -1.44
CA CYS A 317 -13.24 9.41 -0.50
C CYS A 317 -14.39 10.21 -1.15
N ALA A 318 -14.24 10.58 -2.41
CA ALA A 318 -15.30 11.29 -3.15
C ALA A 318 -16.50 10.36 -3.43
N SER A 319 -16.27 9.18 -3.98
CA SER A 319 -17.33 8.20 -4.32
C SER A 319 -18.09 7.71 -3.08
N THR A 320 -17.42 7.61 -1.94
CA THR A 320 -18.01 7.14 -0.67
C THR A 320 -18.59 8.29 0.20
N GLY A 321 -18.53 9.54 -0.29
CA GLY A 321 -19.10 10.71 0.40
C GLY A 321 -18.31 11.18 1.63
N LEU A 322 -17.01 10.81 1.75
CA LEU A 322 -16.12 11.37 2.77
C LEU A 322 -15.52 12.73 2.36
N LEU A 323 -15.62 13.11 1.08
CA LEU A 323 -15.03 14.34 0.56
C LEU A 323 -16.02 15.51 0.66
N ASN A 324 -16.44 15.84 1.87
CA ASN A 324 -17.27 17.02 2.16
C ASN A 324 -16.46 18.35 2.14
N PRO A 325 -17.08 19.54 2.21
CA PRO A 325 -16.36 20.81 2.17
C PRO A 325 -15.26 20.95 3.24
N THR A 326 -15.53 20.52 4.48
CA THR A 326 -14.53 20.53 5.56
C THR A 326 -13.36 19.62 5.25
N ALA A 327 -13.62 18.40 4.78
CA ALA A 327 -12.58 17.48 4.36
C ALA A 327 -11.70 18.08 3.27
N ARG A 328 -12.29 18.74 2.25
CA ARG A 328 -11.51 19.41 1.19
C ARG A 328 -10.53 20.44 1.74
N CYS A 329 -10.93 21.22 2.75
CA CYS A 329 -10.02 22.16 3.42
C CYS A 329 -8.86 21.42 4.08
N VAL A 330 -9.11 20.28 4.75
CA VAL A 330 -8.06 19.46 5.39
C VAL A 330 -7.14 18.83 4.35
N TRP A 331 -7.66 18.31 3.24
CA TRP A 331 -6.85 17.77 2.13
C TRP A 331 -5.89 18.83 1.56
N ARG A 332 -6.38 20.08 1.34
CA ARG A 332 -5.55 21.22 0.89
C ARG A 332 -4.50 21.60 1.94
N ALA A 333 -4.90 21.74 3.20
CA ALA A 333 -3.98 22.06 4.30
C ALA A 333 -2.92 20.97 4.49
N ALA A 334 -3.27 19.72 4.27
CA ALA A 334 -2.34 18.60 4.24
C ALA A 334 -1.42 18.60 3.00
N GLY A 335 -1.61 19.47 2.00
CA GLY A 335 -0.84 19.53 0.76
C GLY A 335 -1.03 18.30 -0.13
N LEU A 336 -2.19 17.66 -0.04
CA LEU A 336 -2.58 16.47 -0.80
C LEU A 336 -3.62 16.75 -1.88
N TRP A 337 -3.89 18.02 -2.13
CA TRP A 337 -4.85 18.50 -3.12
C TRP A 337 -4.28 19.69 -3.88
N ASP A 338 -4.34 19.61 -5.20
CA ASP A 338 -3.96 20.67 -6.10
C ASP A 338 -5.14 20.91 -7.07
N ASP A 339 -5.84 22.04 -6.90
CA ASP A 339 -7.05 22.36 -7.67
C ASP A 339 -6.77 22.52 -9.17
N ASP A 340 -5.62 23.10 -9.53
CA ASP A 340 -5.23 23.34 -10.93
C ASP A 340 -4.99 22.01 -11.66
N ARG A 341 -4.37 21.07 -10.98
CA ARG A 341 -4.09 19.74 -11.53
C ARG A 341 -5.33 18.86 -11.61
N GLU A 342 -6.23 18.98 -10.64
CA GLU A 342 -7.51 18.26 -10.67
C GLU A 342 -8.37 18.74 -11.85
N GLY A 343 -8.38 20.06 -12.10
CA GLY A 343 -9.03 20.64 -13.27
C GLY A 343 -8.44 20.15 -14.59
N ALA A 344 -7.11 20.10 -14.69
CA ALA A 344 -6.41 19.60 -15.87
C ALA A 344 -6.68 18.10 -16.14
N ARG A 345 -6.71 17.26 -15.10
CA ARG A 345 -7.03 15.82 -15.23
C ARG A 345 -8.45 15.58 -15.73
N LYS A 346 -9.42 16.30 -15.18
CA LYS A 346 -10.81 16.24 -15.65
C LYS A 346 -10.95 16.67 -17.11
N ALA A 347 -10.19 17.68 -17.51
CA ALA A 347 -10.20 18.16 -18.90
C ALA A 347 -9.56 17.14 -19.87
N MET A 348 -8.61 16.32 -19.40
CA MET A 348 -7.95 15.25 -20.19
C MET A 348 -8.70 13.90 -20.18
N GLY A 349 -9.81 13.78 -19.46
CA GLY A 349 -10.58 12.52 -19.38
C GLY A 349 -9.89 11.40 -18.60
N GLU A 350 -8.85 11.68 -17.81
CA GLU A 350 -8.08 10.68 -17.06
C GLU A 350 -8.82 10.14 -15.81
N ASP A 351 -10.07 10.51 -15.60
CA ASP A 351 -10.89 10.05 -14.46
C ASP A 351 -11.55 8.67 -14.68
N GLY A 352 -11.31 8.00 -15.83
CA GLY A 352 -12.05 6.82 -16.28
C GLY A 352 -11.32 5.48 -16.23
N ASP A 353 -9.99 5.40 -16.11
CA ASP A 353 -9.25 4.13 -16.14
C ASP A 353 -8.29 4.00 -14.96
N ALA A 354 -8.70 3.24 -13.93
CA ALA A 354 -7.81 2.50 -13.04
C ALA A 354 -8.58 1.46 -12.22
#